data_e24eb3ecb16cdb41d224d1e0d6e039d5
#
_entry.id   e24eb3ecb16cdb41d224d1e0d6e039d5
#
_cell.length_a   1.000
_cell.length_b   1.000
_cell.length_c   1.000
_cell.angle_alpha   90.00
_cell.angle_beta   90.00
_cell.angle_gamma   90.00
#
_symmetry.space_group_name_H-M   'P 1'
#
loop_
_entity.id
_entity.type
_entity.pdbx_description
1 polymer ?
#
loop_
_entity_poly.entity_id
_entity_poly.type
_entity_poly.pdbx_seq_one_letter_code
_entity_poly.pdbx_strand_id
1 'polypeptide(L)'
;FFLDADEEITPALQAEIQAAVRSGARAVWKIEWSVVAYGKELTYFLSQSSLERLFWRDMIVQFEGAVHEHAVLTEPAAPRHVMRSRLRHFSRQSIHGSMNKLTQYAMLGAAKRAAQGKQGGVVRGLASGLAIFIRLYCLRLGFLGGGPGFLFCVFSALECFFRYAALHYDRDRLTTDVGR
;
A
#
# COMPACT_ATOMS: atom_id res chain seq x y z
N PHE A 1 16.71 3.02 8.95
CA PHE A 1 15.33 2.54 8.92
C PHE A 1 14.37 3.67 8.57
N PHE A 2 13.45 3.44 7.66
CA PHE A 2 12.43 4.40 7.23
C PHE A 2 11.06 3.95 7.73
N LEU A 3 10.31 4.89 8.31
CA LEU A 3 8.98 4.68 8.89
C LEU A 3 8.06 5.79 8.40
N ASP A 4 6.89 5.44 7.88
CA ASP A 4 5.88 6.40 7.50
C ASP A 4 5.05 6.85 8.72
N ALA A 5 4.42 8.03 8.64
CA ALA A 5 3.69 8.60 9.77
C ALA A 5 2.45 7.78 10.21
N ASP A 6 1.97 6.88 9.35
CA ASP A 6 0.84 5.99 9.62
C ASP A 6 1.30 4.53 9.86
N GLU A 7 2.55 4.36 10.31
CA GLU A 7 3.14 3.05 10.61
C GLU A 7 3.63 2.97 12.07
N GLU A 8 3.61 1.77 12.63
CA GLU A 8 4.07 1.49 14.00
C GLU A 8 4.95 0.23 14.03
N ILE A 9 6.09 0.34 14.71
CA ILE A 9 7.02 -0.76 14.94
C ILE A 9 6.52 -1.56 16.15
N THR A 10 6.26 -2.86 15.95
CA THR A 10 5.95 -3.76 17.07
C THR A 10 7.21 -4.09 17.87
N PRO A 11 7.09 -4.45 19.18
CA PRO A 11 8.25 -4.85 19.98
C PRO A 11 9.04 -6.02 19.36
N ALA A 12 8.35 -6.98 18.72
CA ALA A 12 8.99 -8.07 18.01
C ALA A 12 9.81 -7.60 16.82
N LEU A 13 9.25 -6.69 16.01
CA LEU A 13 9.96 -6.09 14.88
C LEU A 13 11.15 -5.25 15.35
N GLN A 14 11.01 -4.50 16.44
CA GLN A 14 12.10 -3.74 17.03
C GLN A 14 13.29 -4.64 17.42
N ALA A 15 13.02 -5.77 18.08
CA ALA A 15 14.06 -6.72 18.44
C ALA A 15 14.76 -7.30 17.20
N GLU A 16 14.01 -7.60 16.16
CA GLU A 16 14.54 -8.13 14.89
C GLU A 16 15.40 -7.09 14.15
N ILE A 17 14.94 -5.83 14.09
CA ILE A 17 15.73 -4.71 13.54
C ILE A 17 17.05 -4.57 14.29
N GLN A 18 17.00 -4.56 15.62
CA GLN A 18 18.22 -4.45 16.45
C GLN A 18 19.19 -5.63 16.21
N ALA A 19 18.66 -6.84 16.04
CA ALA A 19 19.47 -8.02 15.72
C ALA A 19 20.13 -7.88 14.35
N ALA A 20 19.38 -7.43 13.33
CA ALA A 20 19.89 -7.17 12.00
C ALA A 20 21.03 -6.11 12.02
N VAL A 21 20.84 -5.02 12.75
CA VAL A 21 21.87 -3.98 12.91
C VAL A 21 23.12 -4.52 13.62
N ARG A 22 22.95 -5.26 14.72
CA ARG A 22 24.07 -5.86 15.47
C ARG A 22 24.84 -6.92 14.68
N SER A 23 24.21 -7.57 13.71
CA SER A 23 24.89 -8.56 12.88
C SER A 23 25.98 -7.96 11.99
N GLY A 24 25.94 -6.64 11.74
CA GLY A 24 26.86 -5.97 10.82
C GLY A 24 26.71 -6.39 9.36
N ALA A 25 25.72 -7.22 9.03
CA ALA A 25 25.52 -7.73 7.67
C ALA A 25 25.19 -6.58 6.70
N ARG A 26 25.96 -6.49 5.62
CA ARG A 26 25.74 -5.49 4.57
C ARG A 26 24.66 -5.98 3.62
N ALA A 27 23.39 -5.72 3.97
CA ALA A 27 22.19 -6.20 3.29
C ALA A 27 21.08 -5.16 3.34
N VAL A 28 20.03 -5.39 2.57
CA VAL A 28 18.77 -4.66 2.58
C VAL A 28 17.71 -5.53 3.22
N TRP A 29 16.94 -4.99 4.17
CA TRP A 29 15.86 -5.73 4.81
C TRP A 29 14.51 -5.20 4.37
N LYS A 30 13.68 -6.13 3.92
CA LYS A 30 12.29 -5.92 3.54
C LYS A 30 11.40 -6.25 4.71
N ILE A 31 10.35 -5.45 4.88
CA ILE A 31 9.35 -5.64 5.93
C ILE A 31 7.98 -5.71 5.27
N GLU A 32 7.20 -6.70 5.68
CA GLU A 32 5.79 -6.80 5.38
C GLU A 32 4.99 -6.04 6.43
N TRP A 33 3.76 -5.66 6.13
CA TRP A 33 2.88 -5.00 7.10
C TRP A 33 1.61 -5.76 7.36
N SER A 34 1.05 -5.56 8.55
CA SER A 34 -0.33 -5.88 8.89
C SER A 34 -1.18 -4.63 8.76
N VAL A 35 -2.37 -4.79 8.19
CA VAL A 35 -3.31 -3.67 8.00
C VAL A 35 -4.08 -3.44 9.27
N VAL A 36 -4.06 -2.20 9.78
CA VAL A 36 -4.96 -1.73 10.83
C VAL A 36 -6.02 -0.82 10.18
N ALA A 37 -7.29 -1.18 10.34
CA ALA A 37 -8.40 -0.40 9.82
C ALA A 37 -9.47 -0.21 10.88
N TYR A 38 -9.91 1.04 11.06
CA TYR A 38 -10.95 1.41 12.02
C TYR A 38 -10.72 0.86 13.43
N GLY A 39 -9.47 0.97 13.90
CA GLY A 39 -9.05 0.53 15.24
C GLY A 39 -8.83 -0.97 15.39
N LYS A 40 -9.00 -1.78 14.32
CA LYS A 40 -8.81 -3.22 14.35
C LYS A 40 -7.67 -3.66 13.44
N GLU A 41 -6.76 -4.46 13.94
CA GLU A 41 -5.77 -5.15 13.13
C GLU A 41 -6.41 -6.32 12.37
N LEU A 42 -6.27 -6.31 11.04
CA LEU A 42 -6.86 -7.31 10.16
C LEU A 42 -5.85 -8.46 9.96
N THR A 43 -5.70 -9.30 10.98
CA THR A 43 -4.68 -10.35 11.06
C THR A 43 -4.76 -11.39 9.94
N TYR A 44 -5.94 -11.60 9.37
CA TYR A 44 -6.15 -12.50 8.24
C TYR A 44 -5.91 -11.82 6.88
N PHE A 45 -5.78 -10.48 6.90
CA PHE A 45 -5.64 -9.65 5.71
C PHE A 45 -4.19 -9.17 5.54
N LEU A 46 -3.27 -10.12 5.54
CA LEU A 46 -1.85 -9.84 5.51
C LEU A 46 -1.42 -9.27 4.14
N SER A 47 -0.56 -8.27 4.17
CA SER A 47 0.13 -7.81 2.98
C SER A 47 0.97 -8.96 2.41
N GLN A 48 0.94 -9.09 1.09
CA GLN A 48 1.85 -9.98 0.34
C GLN A 48 3.02 -9.19 -0.27
N SER A 49 3.02 -7.87 -0.05
CA SER A 49 4.08 -7.00 -0.52
C SER A 49 5.00 -6.69 0.66
N SER A 50 6.28 -6.72 0.41
CA SER A 50 7.31 -6.26 1.33
C SER A 50 7.98 -5.03 0.77
N LEU A 51 8.26 -4.05 1.62
CA LEU A 51 9.00 -2.85 1.26
C LEU A 51 10.39 -2.87 1.86
N GLU A 52 11.35 -2.36 1.12
CA GLU A 52 12.71 -2.16 1.60
C GLU A 52 12.70 -0.99 2.60
N ARG A 53 13.01 -1.27 3.88
CA ARG A 53 12.88 -0.29 4.98
C ARG A 53 14.16 -0.11 5.79
N LEU A 54 15.05 -1.09 5.82
CA LEU A 54 16.30 -1.00 6.56
C LEU A 54 17.50 -1.16 5.61
N PHE A 55 18.35 -0.15 5.61
CA PHE A 55 19.53 -0.01 4.75
C PHE A 55 20.71 0.47 5.56
N TRP A 56 21.91 0.20 5.12
CA TRP A 56 23.08 0.98 5.52
C TRP A 56 23.02 2.35 4.85
N ARG A 57 23.34 3.39 5.61
CA ARG A 57 23.20 4.78 5.14
C ARG A 57 24.03 5.07 3.89
N ASP A 58 25.23 4.53 3.83
CA ASP A 58 26.18 4.67 2.71
C ASP A 58 25.77 3.88 1.45
N MET A 59 24.80 3.00 1.55
CA MET A 59 24.23 2.30 0.39
C MET A 59 23.18 3.12 -0.35
N ILE A 60 22.65 4.18 0.22
CA ILE A 60 21.57 4.97 -0.39
C ILE A 60 22.16 6.12 -1.18
N VAL A 61 21.86 6.17 -2.48
CA VAL A 61 22.20 7.30 -3.36
C VAL A 61 21.11 8.36 -3.27
N GLN A 62 19.86 7.96 -3.53
CA GLN A 62 18.67 8.82 -3.53
C GLN A 62 17.39 7.99 -3.44
N PHE A 63 16.26 8.66 -3.24
CA PHE A 63 14.95 8.05 -3.37
C PHE A 63 14.30 8.50 -4.67
N GLU A 64 13.68 7.55 -5.38
CA GLU A 64 12.94 7.80 -6.62
C GLU A 64 11.51 7.28 -6.51
N GLY A 65 10.59 7.97 -7.19
CA GLY A 65 9.18 7.62 -7.26
C GLY A 65 8.26 8.66 -6.60
N ALA A 66 7.20 9.07 -7.29
CA ALA A 66 6.26 10.09 -6.79
C ALA A 66 5.21 9.54 -5.81
N VAL A 67 4.91 8.23 -5.85
CA VAL A 67 3.86 7.59 -5.05
C VAL A 67 4.38 6.36 -4.30
N HIS A 68 5.34 5.66 -4.87
CA HIS A 68 6.02 4.51 -4.26
C HIS A 68 7.51 4.77 -4.34
N GLU A 69 8.00 5.52 -3.35
CA GLU A 69 9.43 5.82 -3.26
C GLU A 69 10.22 4.53 -3.02
N HIS A 70 11.29 4.37 -3.77
CA HIS A 70 12.25 3.28 -3.60
C HIS A 70 13.67 3.84 -3.54
N ALA A 71 14.50 3.21 -2.75
CA ALA A 71 15.89 3.61 -2.63
C ALA A 71 16.69 3.16 -3.86
N VAL A 72 17.42 4.09 -4.46
CA VAL A 72 18.47 3.78 -5.43
C VAL A 72 19.75 3.51 -4.64
N LEU A 73 20.34 2.34 -4.86
CA LEU A 73 21.44 1.86 -4.06
C LEU A 73 22.76 1.91 -4.83
N THR A 74 23.85 2.22 -4.13
CA THR A 74 25.24 2.09 -4.63
C THR A 74 25.57 0.64 -4.96
N GLU A 75 24.95 -0.31 -4.24
CA GLU A 75 25.11 -1.76 -4.40
C GLU A 75 23.79 -2.42 -4.78
N PRO A 76 23.36 -2.34 -6.06
CA PRO A 76 22.05 -2.90 -6.48
C PRO A 76 21.93 -4.43 -6.26
N ALA A 77 23.05 -5.14 -6.24
CA ALA A 77 23.14 -6.58 -6.02
C ALA A 77 23.23 -6.99 -4.54
N ALA A 78 23.14 -6.05 -3.59
CA ALA A 78 23.19 -6.36 -2.17
C ALA A 78 22.15 -7.41 -1.78
N PRO A 79 22.47 -8.34 -0.85
CA PRO A 79 21.51 -9.34 -0.37
C PRO A 79 20.25 -8.69 0.18
N ARG A 80 19.09 -9.31 -0.09
CA ARG A 80 17.79 -8.84 0.41
C ARG A 80 17.19 -9.90 1.31
N HIS A 81 16.91 -9.53 2.55
CA HIS A 81 16.27 -10.38 3.54
C HIS A 81 14.88 -9.86 3.86
N VAL A 82 13.94 -10.75 4.13
CA VAL A 82 12.60 -10.39 4.60
C VAL A 82 12.54 -10.66 6.09
N MET A 83 12.14 -9.65 6.88
CA MET A 83 11.92 -9.80 8.31
C MET A 83 10.69 -10.66 8.57
N ARG A 84 10.70 -11.43 9.66
CA ARG A 84 9.60 -12.30 10.05
C ARG A 84 8.47 -11.52 10.71
N SER A 85 8.85 -10.50 11.48
CA SER A 85 7.92 -9.61 12.17
C SER A 85 7.38 -8.55 11.22
N ARG A 86 6.12 -8.13 11.46
CA ARG A 86 5.40 -7.21 10.61
C ARG A 86 5.32 -5.82 11.24
N LEU A 87 5.27 -4.83 10.37
CA LEU A 87 4.96 -3.45 10.68
C LEU A 87 3.43 -3.27 10.75
N ARG A 88 2.91 -2.52 11.70
CA ARG A 88 1.48 -2.16 11.73
C ARG A 88 1.26 -0.91 10.89
N HIS A 89 0.41 -1.01 9.86
CA HIS A 89 0.09 0.12 8.98
C HIS A 89 -1.37 0.53 9.19
N PHE A 90 -1.58 1.73 9.70
CA PHE A 90 -2.89 2.33 9.99
C PHE A 90 -3.54 2.86 8.71
N SER A 91 -3.90 1.96 7.85
CA SER A 91 -4.35 2.24 6.49
C SER A 91 -5.62 3.07 6.43
N ARG A 92 -6.60 2.81 7.31
CA ARG A 92 -7.89 3.52 7.36
C ARG A 92 -8.28 3.74 8.82
N GLN A 93 -8.32 4.99 9.25
CA GLN A 93 -8.60 5.35 10.65
C GLN A 93 -10.03 5.86 10.85
N SER A 94 -10.63 6.50 9.83
CA SER A 94 -11.99 7.04 9.87
C SER A 94 -12.70 6.91 8.53
N ILE A 95 -14.02 7.02 8.55
CA ILE A 95 -14.84 7.05 7.30
C ILE A 95 -14.48 8.27 6.47
N HIS A 96 -14.38 9.45 7.10
CA HIS A 96 -13.99 10.68 6.40
C HIS A 96 -12.62 10.54 5.71
N GLY A 97 -11.61 10.07 6.45
CA GLY A 97 -10.27 9.82 5.88
C GLY A 97 -10.29 8.77 4.77
N SER A 98 -11.17 7.76 4.88
CA SER A 98 -11.34 6.75 3.84
C SER A 98 -11.98 7.31 2.56
N MET A 99 -12.92 8.25 2.68
CA MET A 99 -13.49 8.97 1.53
C MET A 99 -12.45 9.83 0.83
N ASN A 100 -11.64 10.56 1.58
CA ASN A 100 -10.55 11.36 1.02
C ASN A 100 -9.52 10.49 0.29
N LYS A 101 -9.06 9.40 0.93
CA LYS A 101 -8.16 8.42 0.31
C LYS A 101 -8.79 7.80 -0.95
N LEU A 102 -10.08 7.44 -0.92
CA LEU A 102 -10.79 6.90 -2.07
C LEU A 102 -10.72 7.86 -3.27
N THR A 103 -11.05 9.12 -3.07
CA THR A 103 -11.00 10.13 -4.14
C THR A 103 -9.58 10.26 -4.69
N GLN A 104 -8.60 10.46 -3.81
CA GLN A 104 -7.20 10.64 -4.19
C GLN A 104 -6.66 9.43 -4.99
N TYR A 105 -6.79 8.22 -4.46
CA TYR A 105 -6.24 7.03 -5.12
C TYR A 105 -7.01 6.61 -6.38
N ALA A 106 -8.31 6.86 -6.43
CA ALA A 106 -9.08 6.64 -7.66
C ALA A 106 -8.59 7.56 -8.77
N MET A 107 -8.43 8.88 -8.50
CA MET A 107 -7.98 9.85 -9.50
C MET A 107 -6.54 9.58 -9.95
N LEU A 108 -5.60 9.36 -9.02
CA LEU A 108 -4.22 9.01 -9.35
C LEU A 108 -4.12 7.72 -10.18
N GLY A 109 -4.87 6.71 -9.77
CA GLY A 109 -4.93 5.45 -10.50
C GLY A 109 -5.55 5.58 -11.89
N ALA A 110 -6.52 6.50 -12.08
CA ALA A 110 -7.08 6.82 -13.38
C ALA A 110 -6.05 7.56 -14.25
N ALA A 111 -5.38 8.57 -13.72
CA ALA A 111 -4.35 9.33 -14.42
C ALA A 111 -3.21 8.43 -14.93
N LYS A 112 -2.70 7.54 -14.04
CA LYS A 112 -1.67 6.56 -14.43
C LYS A 112 -2.12 5.64 -15.57
N ARG A 113 -3.41 5.23 -15.59
CA ARG A 113 -3.96 4.40 -16.68
C ARG A 113 -4.21 5.21 -17.95
N ALA A 114 -4.62 6.47 -17.83
CA ALA A 114 -4.77 7.37 -18.97
C ALA A 114 -3.44 7.56 -19.70
N ALA A 115 -2.35 7.80 -18.96
CA ALA A 115 -0.99 7.90 -19.52
C ALA A 115 -0.54 6.61 -20.24
N GLN A 116 -1.10 5.44 -19.87
CA GLN A 116 -0.84 4.16 -20.53
C GLN A 116 -1.80 3.88 -21.71
N GLY A 117 -2.63 4.84 -22.13
CA GLY A 117 -3.59 4.67 -23.22
C GLY A 117 -4.78 3.75 -22.91
N LYS A 118 -4.97 3.35 -21.63
CA LYS A 118 -6.04 2.42 -21.24
C LYS A 118 -7.41 3.11 -21.29
N GLN A 119 -8.45 2.28 -21.52
CA GLN A 119 -9.84 2.72 -21.55
C GLN A 119 -10.53 2.43 -20.21
N GLY A 120 -11.45 3.32 -19.83
CA GLY A 120 -12.30 3.21 -18.65
C GLY A 120 -13.74 2.84 -18.96
N GLY A 121 -14.65 3.17 -18.06
CA GLY A 121 -16.10 3.04 -18.21
C GLY A 121 -16.77 2.36 -17.02
N VAL A 122 -18.07 2.58 -16.89
CA VAL A 122 -18.90 2.10 -15.75
C VAL A 122 -18.89 0.58 -15.65
N VAL A 123 -19.13 -0.12 -16.76
CA VAL A 123 -19.19 -1.60 -16.77
C VAL A 123 -17.85 -2.20 -16.34
N ARG A 124 -16.73 -1.66 -16.86
CA ARG A 124 -15.40 -2.10 -16.48
C ARG A 124 -15.09 -1.79 -15.02
N GLY A 125 -15.55 -0.64 -14.54
CA GLY A 125 -15.44 -0.23 -13.15
C GLY A 125 -16.19 -1.18 -12.22
N LEU A 126 -17.46 -1.48 -12.53
CA LEU A 126 -18.29 -2.42 -11.76
C LEU A 126 -17.66 -3.82 -11.71
N ALA A 127 -17.28 -4.36 -12.85
CA ALA A 127 -16.65 -5.68 -12.91
C ALA A 127 -15.34 -5.72 -12.10
N SER A 128 -14.49 -4.69 -12.22
CA SER A 128 -13.23 -4.61 -11.49
C SER A 128 -13.44 -4.39 -10.00
N GLY A 129 -14.39 -3.54 -9.61
CA GLY A 129 -14.75 -3.31 -8.20
C GLY A 129 -15.28 -4.58 -7.55
N LEU A 130 -16.22 -5.28 -8.21
CA LEU A 130 -16.76 -6.54 -7.73
C LEU A 130 -15.68 -7.62 -7.58
N ALA A 131 -14.80 -7.74 -8.58
CA ALA A 131 -13.68 -8.69 -8.53
C ALA A 131 -12.74 -8.41 -7.35
N ILE A 132 -12.41 -7.14 -7.09
CA ILE A 132 -11.62 -6.73 -5.93
C ILE A 132 -12.35 -7.05 -4.63
N PHE A 133 -13.66 -6.74 -4.54
CA PHE A 133 -14.44 -7.06 -3.34
C PHE A 133 -14.43 -8.56 -3.04
N ILE A 134 -14.76 -9.40 -4.02
CA ILE A 134 -14.77 -10.87 -3.86
C ILE A 134 -13.38 -11.36 -3.45
N ARG A 135 -12.34 -10.89 -4.13
CA ARG A 135 -10.96 -11.26 -3.82
C ARG A 135 -10.59 -10.93 -2.38
N LEU A 136 -10.90 -9.72 -1.92
CA LEU A 136 -10.50 -9.26 -0.59
C LEU A 136 -11.40 -9.83 0.50
N TYR A 137 -12.71 -9.78 0.31
CA TYR A 137 -13.67 -10.17 1.34
C TYR A 137 -13.78 -11.68 1.47
N CYS A 138 -13.90 -12.41 0.34
CA CYS A 138 -14.07 -13.86 0.35
C CYS A 138 -12.73 -14.61 0.32
N LEU A 139 -11.89 -14.35 -0.70
CA LEU A 139 -10.68 -15.17 -0.91
C LEU A 139 -9.54 -14.83 0.07
N ARG A 140 -9.49 -13.57 0.53
CA ARG A 140 -8.52 -13.12 1.54
C ARG A 140 -9.10 -13.03 2.94
N LEU A 141 -10.25 -13.65 3.16
CA LEU A 141 -10.88 -13.78 4.47
C LEU A 141 -11.18 -12.43 5.16
N GLY A 142 -11.41 -11.35 4.37
CA GLY A 142 -11.73 -10.02 4.89
C GLY A 142 -12.96 -10.02 5.81
N PHE A 143 -13.91 -10.98 5.61
CA PHE A 143 -15.09 -11.15 6.46
C PHE A 143 -14.75 -11.50 7.91
N LEU A 144 -13.61 -12.13 8.18
CA LEU A 144 -13.14 -12.41 9.54
C LEU A 144 -12.75 -11.14 10.32
N GLY A 145 -12.49 -10.06 9.59
CA GLY A 145 -12.26 -8.73 10.17
C GLY A 145 -13.51 -8.07 10.75
N GLY A 146 -14.71 -8.65 10.53
CA GLY A 146 -15.99 -8.05 10.95
C GLY A 146 -16.28 -6.76 10.20
N GLY A 147 -16.89 -5.76 10.87
CA GLY A 147 -17.21 -4.44 10.30
C GLY A 147 -15.99 -3.72 9.71
N PRO A 148 -14.86 -3.58 10.43
CA PRO A 148 -13.63 -3.01 9.88
C PRO A 148 -13.11 -3.70 8.62
N GLY A 149 -13.14 -5.03 8.58
CA GLY A 149 -12.75 -5.81 7.40
C GLY A 149 -13.70 -5.59 6.22
N PHE A 150 -15.01 -5.57 6.47
CA PHE A 150 -16.01 -5.27 5.45
C PHE A 150 -15.81 -3.88 4.85
N LEU A 151 -15.70 -2.84 5.70
CA LEU A 151 -15.49 -1.47 5.25
C LEU A 151 -14.21 -1.31 4.44
N PHE A 152 -13.11 -1.94 4.88
CA PHE A 152 -11.87 -1.95 4.12
C PHE A 152 -12.05 -2.51 2.71
N CYS A 153 -12.75 -3.63 2.58
CA CYS A 153 -13.03 -4.26 1.28
C CYS A 153 -13.96 -3.40 0.40
N VAL A 154 -14.99 -2.80 0.99
CA VAL A 154 -15.91 -1.90 0.27
C VAL A 154 -15.17 -0.67 -0.27
N PHE A 155 -14.41 0.03 0.55
CA PHE A 155 -13.66 1.20 0.08
C PHE A 155 -12.63 0.84 -1.00
N SER A 156 -11.98 -0.31 -0.89
CA SER A 156 -11.04 -0.78 -1.93
C SER A 156 -11.74 -1.11 -3.24
N ALA A 157 -12.94 -1.66 -3.19
CA ALA A 157 -13.77 -1.95 -4.36
C ALA A 157 -14.28 -0.66 -5.02
N LEU A 158 -14.78 0.29 -4.22
CA LEU A 158 -15.23 1.61 -4.69
C LEU A 158 -14.09 2.41 -5.32
N GLU A 159 -12.90 2.38 -4.72
CA GLU A 159 -11.69 3.00 -5.31
C GLU A 159 -11.41 2.43 -6.70
N CYS A 160 -11.51 1.11 -6.85
CA CYS A 160 -11.34 0.45 -8.14
C CYS A 160 -12.43 0.85 -9.14
N PHE A 161 -13.69 0.90 -8.71
CA PHE A 161 -14.83 1.34 -9.53
C PHE A 161 -14.64 2.78 -10.03
N PHE A 162 -14.42 3.73 -9.11
CA PHE A 162 -14.28 5.15 -9.45
C PHE A 162 -13.05 5.44 -10.30
N ARG A 163 -11.97 4.68 -10.15
CA ARG A 163 -10.80 4.75 -11.01
C ARG A 163 -11.15 4.52 -12.50
N TYR A 164 -11.96 3.53 -12.81
CA TYR A 164 -12.38 3.26 -14.19
C TYR A 164 -13.48 4.21 -14.67
N ALA A 165 -14.35 4.67 -13.78
CA ALA A 165 -15.32 5.69 -14.10
C ALA A 165 -14.63 7.03 -14.46
N ALA A 166 -13.74 7.52 -13.61
CA ALA A 166 -12.96 8.73 -13.85
C ALA A 166 -12.07 8.61 -15.10
N LEU A 167 -11.49 7.45 -15.36
CA LEU A 167 -10.71 7.20 -16.57
C LEU A 167 -11.52 7.39 -17.86
N HIS A 168 -12.86 7.32 -17.79
CA HIS A 168 -13.74 7.56 -18.92
C HIS A 168 -14.31 8.98 -18.93
N TYR A 169 -14.89 9.41 -17.79
CA TYR A 169 -15.67 10.66 -17.74
C TYR A 169 -14.83 11.90 -17.44
N ASP A 170 -13.70 11.74 -16.76
CA ASP A 170 -12.84 12.85 -16.35
C ASP A 170 -11.48 12.84 -17.07
N ARG A 171 -11.35 12.06 -18.14
CA ARG A 171 -10.07 11.77 -18.81
C ARG A 171 -9.23 13.01 -19.07
N ASP A 172 -9.84 14.07 -19.56
CA ASP A 172 -9.16 15.31 -19.93
C ASP A 172 -8.82 16.20 -18.73
N ARG A 173 -9.31 15.84 -17.54
CA ARG A 173 -9.08 16.56 -16.28
C ARG A 173 -8.14 15.82 -15.34
N LEU A 174 -7.71 14.61 -15.72
CA LEU A 174 -6.83 13.81 -14.88
C LEU A 174 -5.43 14.41 -14.86
N THR A 175 -4.94 14.72 -13.68
CA THR A 175 -3.57 15.17 -13.45
C THR A 175 -2.80 14.09 -12.66
N THR A 176 -1.51 13.99 -12.95
CA THR A 176 -0.61 13.13 -12.15
C THR A 176 -0.08 13.86 -10.91
N ASP A 177 -0.35 15.15 -10.80
CA ASP A 177 0.03 15.94 -9.64
C ASP A 177 -0.86 15.59 -8.45
N VAL A 178 -0.24 15.03 -7.44
CA VAL A 178 -0.84 14.90 -6.12
C VAL A 178 -0.73 16.28 -5.49
N GLY A 179 -1.84 17.03 -5.46
CA GLY A 179 -1.88 18.26 -4.69
C GLY A 179 -1.37 17.96 -3.27
N ARG A 180 -0.21 18.50 -2.96
CA ARG A 180 0.36 18.51 -1.60
C ARG A 180 -0.32 19.56 -0.76
#